data_4b7b2c72429cb29864abde0b6212f5af
#
_entry.id   4b7b2c72429cb29864abde0b6212f5af
#
_cell.length_a   1.000
_cell.length_b   1.000
_cell.length_c   1.000
_cell.angle_alpha   90.00
_cell.angle_beta   90.00
_cell.angle_gamma   90.00
#
_symmetry.space_group_name_H-M   'P 1'
#
loop_
_entity.id
_entity.type
_entity.pdbx_description
1 polymer ?
#
loop_
_entity_poly.entity_id
_entity_poly.type
_entity_poly.pdbx_seq_one_letter_code
_entity_poly.pdbx_strand_id
1 'polypeptide(L)'
;MPTLHREAGFIFEMVMFDCRERRHAHVKGNGKGGAKFWLEPTIEIASPGRYNEHELSQIQRIIQDNLAKMIEKWDEECARVEAEGSMP
;
A
#
# COMPACT_ATOMS: atom_id res chain seq x y z
N MET A 1 3.63 -10.81 -4.21
CA MET A 1 3.45 -9.35 -4.10
C MET A 1 4.13 -8.84 -2.85
N PRO A 2 4.96 -7.78 -2.96
CA PRO A 2 5.64 -7.26 -1.78
C PRO A 2 4.65 -6.71 -0.76
N THR A 3 4.89 -7.01 0.50
CA THR A 3 4.09 -6.52 1.61
C THR A 3 4.76 -5.27 2.19
N LEU A 4 4.01 -4.17 2.24
CA LEU A 4 4.51 -2.92 2.81
C LEU A 4 4.40 -2.92 4.33
N HIS A 5 3.34 -3.51 4.86
CA HIS A 5 3.05 -3.51 6.30
C HIS A 5 1.92 -4.49 6.62
N ARG A 6 1.91 -4.99 7.85
CA ARG A 6 0.82 -5.82 8.39
C ARG A 6 0.49 -5.34 9.78
N GLU A 7 -0.79 -5.14 10.04
CA GLU A 7 -1.23 -4.71 11.36
C GLU A 7 -2.73 -4.94 11.52
N ALA A 8 -3.15 -5.38 12.71
CA ALA A 8 -4.56 -5.54 13.07
C ALA A 8 -5.36 -6.41 12.07
N GLY A 9 -4.71 -7.39 11.45
CA GLY A 9 -5.34 -8.28 10.49
C GLY A 9 -5.37 -7.72 9.07
N PHE A 10 -4.96 -6.47 8.87
CA PHE A 10 -4.86 -5.88 7.53
C PHE A 10 -3.49 -6.11 6.94
N ILE A 11 -3.44 -6.31 5.63
CA ILE A 11 -2.21 -6.50 4.87
C ILE A 11 -2.14 -5.40 3.82
N PHE A 12 -1.05 -4.66 3.83
CA PHE A 12 -0.81 -3.54 2.91
C PHE A 12 0.23 -4.00 1.89
N GLU A 13 -0.14 -4.01 0.63
CA GLU A 13 0.68 -4.57 -0.45
C GLU A 13 0.86 -3.61 -1.61
N MET A 14 1.90 -3.86 -2.40
CA MET A 14 2.08 -3.21 -3.69
C MET A 14 2.31 -4.29 -4.74
N VAL A 15 2.08 -3.98 -6.01
CA VAL A 15 2.43 -4.86 -7.11
C VAL A 15 3.55 -4.24 -7.92
N MET A 16 4.31 -5.06 -8.63
CA MET A 16 5.52 -4.63 -9.36
C MET A 16 5.26 -3.52 -10.38
N PHE A 17 4.10 -3.54 -11.02
CA PHE A 17 3.75 -2.54 -12.03
C PHE A 17 3.40 -1.18 -11.44
N ASP A 18 3.14 -1.14 -10.14
CA ASP A 18 2.71 0.09 -9.45
C ASP A 18 3.83 1.12 -9.36
N CYS A 19 5.08 0.73 -9.58
CA CYS A 19 6.22 1.64 -9.48
C CYS A 19 6.15 2.85 -10.42
N ARG A 20 5.34 2.77 -11.45
CA ARG A 20 5.13 3.88 -12.39
C ARG A 20 3.99 4.78 -12.00
N GLU A 21 3.27 4.42 -10.95
CA GLU A 21 2.15 5.20 -10.43
C GLU A 21 2.55 5.95 -9.18
N ARG A 22 1.68 6.85 -8.77
CA ARG A 22 1.78 7.53 -7.48
C ARG A 22 1.79 6.47 -6.37
N ARG A 23 2.62 6.67 -5.35
CA ARG A 23 2.73 5.71 -4.24
C ARG A 23 1.37 5.43 -3.63
N HIS A 24 1.06 4.16 -3.45
CA HIS A 24 -0.22 3.72 -2.91
C HIS A 24 -0.07 2.34 -2.27
N ALA A 25 -1.09 1.92 -1.55
CA ALA A 25 -1.15 0.59 -0.95
C ALA A 25 -2.46 -0.08 -1.30
N HIS A 26 -2.38 -1.35 -1.66
CA HIS A 26 -3.55 -2.21 -1.79
C HIS A 26 -3.78 -2.86 -0.44
N VAL A 27 -5.01 -2.86 0.04
CA VAL A 27 -5.34 -3.38 1.37
C VAL A 27 -6.26 -4.58 1.27
N LYS A 28 -5.91 -5.63 2.00
CA LYS A 28 -6.74 -6.82 2.16
C LYS A 28 -6.65 -7.28 3.61
N GLY A 29 -7.45 -8.26 3.98
CA GLY A 29 -7.43 -8.83 5.31
C GLY A 29 -8.77 -8.70 6.01
N ASN A 30 -8.87 -9.34 7.16
CA ASN A 30 -10.12 -9.41 7.93
C ASN A 30 -11.30 -9.91 7.10
N GLY A 31 -11.04 -10.84 6.16
CA GLY A 31 -12.05 -11.45 5.31
C GLY A 31 -12.52 -10.58 4.15
N LYS A 32 -11.84 -9.46 3.89
CA LYS A 32 -12.22 -8.49 2.86
C LYS A 32 -11.01 -8.08 2.03
N GLY A 33 -11.24 -7.25 1.03
CA GLY A 33 -10.17 -6.74 0.19
C GLY A 33 -10.64 -5.70 -0.80
N GLY A 34 -9.76 -5.39 -1.75
CA GLY A 34 -10.07 -4.48 -2.85
C GLY A 34 -9.91 -3.00 -2.53
N ALA A 35 -9.41 -2.64 -1.36
CA ALA A 35 -9.18 -1.25 -1.03
C ALA A 35 -7.85 -0.78 -1.61
N LYS A 36 -7.79 0.49 -1.98
CA LYS A 36 -6.58 1.14 -2.47
C LYS A 36 -6.51 2.52 -1.84
N PHE A 37 -5.38 2.85 -1.26
CA PHE A 37 -5.14 4.14 -0.62
C PHE A 37 -3.92 4.81 -1.24
N TRP A 38 -4.06 6.08 -1.59
CA TRP A 38 -2.91 6.89 -1.98
C TRP A 38 -2.09 7.23 -0.75
N LEU A 39 -0.78 7.18 -0.87
CA LEU A 39 0.15 7.50 0.22
C LEU A 39 0.69 8.92 0.09
N GLU A 40 0.56 9.51 -1.10
CA GLU A 40 1.07 10.86 -1.38
C GLU A 40 0.20 11.57 -2.40
N PRO A 41 0.17 12.89 -2.43
CA PRO A 41 0.82 13.83 -1.48
C PRO A 41 0.17 13.78 -0.10
N THR A 42 -1.05 13.25 -0.02
CA THR A 42 -1.78 13.02 1.24
C THR A 42 -2.39 11.63 1.20
N ILE A 43 -2.73 11.09 2.35
CA ILE A 43 -3.39 9.80 2.44
C ILE A 43 -4.85 9.97 2.02
N GLU A 44 -5.24 9.31 0.93
CA GLU A 44 -6.60 9.39 0.39
C GLU A 44 -7.09 8.03 -0.06
N ILE A 45 -8.40 7.80 0.05
CA ILE A 45 -9.02 6.58 -0.43
C ILE A 45 -9.16 6.66 -1.95
N ALA A 46 -8.49 5.78 -2.68
CA ALA A 46 -8.67 5.65 -4.12
C ALA A 46 -9.83 4.70 -4.41
N SER A 47 -9.96 3.63 -3.62
CA SER A 47 -11.06 2.69 -3.72
C SER A 47 -11.33 2.12 -2.32
N PRO A 48 -12.59 2.14 -1.84
CA PRO A 48 -12.90 1.62 -0.52
C PRO A 48 -12.94 0.09 -0.44
N GLY A 49 -13.01 -0.60 -1.57
CA GLY A 49 -13.16 -2.05 -1.56
C GLY A 49 -14.44 -2.45 -0.84
N ARG A 50 -14.34 -3.50 -0.03
CA ARG A 50 -15.48 -4.01 0.73
C ARG A 50 -15.49 -3.57 2.19
N TYR A 51 -14.65 -2.60 2.54
CA TYR A 51 -14.57 -2.11 3.91
C TYR A 51 -15.60 -1.02 4.19
N ASN A 52 -16.15 -1.02 5.41
CA ASN A 52 -17.05 0.04 5.86
C ASN A 52 -16.27 1.25 6.36
N GLU A 53 -16.97 2.33 6.70
CA GLU A 53 -16.33 3.57 7.14
C GLU A 53 -15.43 3.40 8.36
N HIS A 54 -15.86 2.58 9.32
CA HIS A 54 -15.08 2.34 10.54
C HIS A 54 -13.77 1.64 10.19
N GLU A 55 -13.84 0.63 9.32
CA GLU A 55 -12.67 -0.11 8.88
C GLU A 55 -11.73 0.79 8.05
N LEU A 56 -12.29 1.62 7.18
CA LEU A 56 -11.50 2.54 6.38
C LEU A 56 -10.78 3.56 7.25
N SER A 57 -11.42 4.06 8.29
CA SER A 57 -10.80 4.97 9.25
C SER A 57 -9.65 4.30 9.99
N GLN A 58 -9.84 3.05 10.37
CA GLN A 58 -8.80 2.26 11.03
C GLN A 58 -7.61 2.04 10.10
N ILE A 59 -7.87 1.68 8.85
CA ILE A 59 -6.84 1.49 7.84
C ILE A 59 -6.05 2.77 7.63
N GLN A 60 -6.75 3.89 7.50
CA GLN A 60 -6.12 5.20 7.29
C GLN A 60 -5.19 5.55 8.46
N ARG A 61 -5.62 5.26 9.67
CA ARG A 61 -4.82 5.53 10.87
C ARG A 61 -3.55 4.69 10.88
N ILE A 62 -3.66 3.42 10.51
CA ILE A 62 -2.50 2.53 10.42
C ILE A 62 -1.50 3.06 9.39
N ILE A 63 -2.00 3.49 8.24
CA ILE A 63 -1.15 4.07 7.19
C ILE A 63 -0.45 5.32 7.72
N GLN A 64 -1.20 6.19 8.38
CA GLN A 64 -0.67 7.44 8.93
C GLN A 64 0.46 7.18 9.91
N ASP A 65 0.27 6.21 10.80
CA ASP A 65 1.26 5.86 11.82
C ASP A 65 2.51 5.18 11.25
N ASN A 66 2.42 4.62 10.04
CA ASN A 66 3.50 3.85 9.42
C ASN A 66 3.90 4.38 8.05
N LEU A 67 3.49 5.60 7.73
CA LEU A 67 3.64 6.16 6.39
C LEU A 67 5.08 6.16 5.89
N ALA A 68 6.01 6.68 6.69
CA ALA A 68 7.42 6.74 6.31
C ALA A 68 7.99 5.36 6.01
N LYS A 69 7.65 4.38 6.85
CA LYS A 69 8.08 3.00 6.70
C LYS A 69 7.53 2.38 5.42
N MET A 70 6.25 2.65 5.12
CA MET A 70 5.61 2.11 3.92
C MET A 70 6.20 2.71 2.65
N ILE A 71 6.47 4.01 2.65
CA ILE A 71 7.10 4.70 1.52
C ILE A 71 8.52 4.18 1.30
N GLU A 72 9.27 4.01 2.38
CA GLU A 72 10.61 3.46 2.32
C GLU A 72 10.61 2.07 1.71
N LYS A 73 9.70 1.22 2.15
CA LYS A 73 9.57 -0.13 1.60
C LYS A 73 9.17 -0.12 0.13
N TRP A 74 8.26 0.77 -0.25
CA TRP A 74 7.87 0.97 -1.64
C TRP A 74 9.09 1.33 -2.50
N ASP A 75 9.87 2.30 -2.03
CA ASP A 75 11.05 2.76 -2.77
C ASP A 75 12.10 1.65 -2.89
N GLU A 76 12.32 0.86 -1.84
CA GLU A 76 13.23 -0.29 -1.88
C GLU A 76 12.80 -1.29 -2.94
N GLU A 77 11.53 -1.65 -2.95
CA GLU A 77 11.02 -2.64 -3.89
C GLU A 77 11.10 -2.13 -5.33
N CYS A 78 10.78 -0.87 -5.55
CA CYS A 78 10.85 -0.28 -6.89
C CYS A 78 12.29 -0.14 -7.37
N ALA A 79 13.22 0.21 -6.51
CA ALA A 79 14.63 0.27 -6.86
C ALA A 79 15.17 -1.11 -7.29
N ARG A 80 14.74 -2.15 -6.57
CA ARG A 80 15.12 -3.52 -6.90
C ARG A 80 14.57 -3.95 -8.26
N VAL A 81 13.31 -3.63 -8.53
CA VAL A 81 12.66 -3.95 -9.81
C VAL A 81 13.36 -3.25 -10.98
N GLU A 82 13.69 -1.98 -10.80
CA GLU A 82 14.40 -1.21 -11.82
C GLU A 82 15.77 -1.80 -12.09
N ALA A 83 16.52 -2.20 -11.05
CA ALA A 83 17.82 -2.83 -11.18
C ALA A 83 17.73 -4.14 -11.96
N GLU A 84 16.74 -4.97 -11.66
CA GLU A 84 16.50 -6.23 -12.35
C GLU A 84 16.06 -5.98 -13.80
N GLY A 85 15.18 -4.99 -14.01
CA GLY A 85 14.66 -4.66 -15.31
C GLY A 85 15.67 -4.04 -16.26
N SER A 86 16.76 -3.47 -15.73
CA SER A 86 17.83 -2.89 -16.54
C SER A 86 18.88 -3.91 -16.98
N MET A 87 18.79 -5.13 -16.50
CA MET A 87 19.71 -6.20 -16.87
C MET A 87 19.30 -6.77 -18.23
N PRO A 88 20.22 -6.87 -19.15
CA PRO A 88 19.92 -7.46 -20.46
C PRO A 88 19.63 -8.96 -20.39
#